data_3e6d9cb388cbba6a84ce6f6814e53195
#
_entry.id   3e6d9cb388cbba6a84ce6f6814e53195
#
_cell.length_a   1.000
_cell.length_b   1.000
_cell.length_c   1.000
_cell.angle_alpha   90.00
_cell.angle_beta   90.00
_cell.angle_gamma   90.00
#
_symmetry.space_group_name_H-M   'P 1'
#
loop_
_entity.id
_entity.type
_entity.pdbx_description
1 polymer ?
#
loop_
_entity_poly.entity_id
_entity_poly.type
_entity_poly.pdbx_seq_one_letter_code
_entity_poly.pdbx_strand_id
1 'polypeptide(L)'
;MKLTKIIAVLALPFALLLSSCQSESGLEQKMATDKSVYEVGAEGGEVTIKLYSTQDWKANVLPGTSLDVVDDITVKTASGSASEDVVDVVVNVPENSGYNRKAQISFISSTLAASVTIEQAGKEGERLLECSVGEFLKKPVDASVYYILTGIVTNSTTPTTYSNFYLEDPKTGESVYVYGLAYKSDISNQKVGLLAAEGIQEGDEITIAGTRGEYNGVIEAMYSYYISHKKSEKPMIKLDKEEATVAIGESFELAVTSNKVTWTLNSDVEWISFDKTTGSESATVVVSVSGDGEGDTGVITLSAPDLEPVTCTVTRTNIQDVTVAQFLEKESGDPTPYRITGAIRSISASDKYHNADIVLAGGLGETVKLFRAITKEGNIEELGLKEGDVITVVGLRSDFKGEPQMAQGGYVESYEQYTASTVAEFLATEDKSTKFIVSGEITEIKDLSDKFNNVGVTIKDADGNSLFLYRLTTIDGSSVSALDLKVGGTLTAAGKKTVYKEVPQMSAGGYCIEYKAPAAE
;
A
#
# COMPACT_ATOMS: atom_id res chain seq x y z
N MET A 1 -8.46 -36.33 9.42
CA MET A 1 -8.23 -35.04 10.11
C MET A 1 -8.67 -33.96 9.12
N LYS A 2 -9.54 -33.08 9.50
CA LYS A 2 -10.40 -32.26 8.65
C LYS A 2 -9.62 -31.41 7.64
N LEU A 3 -9.74 -31.72 6.34
CA LEU A 3 -9.45 -30.80 5.22
C LEU A 3 -10.74 -30.01 4.96
N THR A 4 -10.88 -28.89 5.61
CA THR A 4 -11.96 -27.96 5.30
C THR A 4 -11.34 -26.57 5.23
N LYS A 5 -11.55 -25.93 4.11
CA LYS A 5 -11.21 -24.56 3.71
C LYS A 5 -9.94 -24.44 2.90
N ILE A 6 -10.12 -24.34 1.60
CA ILE A 6 -9.41 -23.42 0.70
C ILE A 6 -10.05 -23.56 -0.68
N ILE A 7 -11.03 -22.75 -1.00
CA ILE A 7 -11.28 -22.16 -2.32
C ILE A 7 -11.98 -20.83 -2.04
N ALA A 8 -11.20 -19.76 -1.94
CA ALA A 8 -11.75 -18.43 -2.11
C ALA A 8 -11.79 -18.17 -3.62
N VAL A 9 -12.87 -18.62 -4.26
CA VAL A 9 -13.18 -18.19 -5.62
C VAL A 9 -13.48 -16.69 -5.57
N LEU A 10 -12.68 -15.89 -6.23
CA LEU A 10 -13.07 -14.55 -6.64
C LEU A 10 -14.23 -14.70 -7.64
N ALA A 11 -15.45 -14.85 -7.12
CA ALA A 11 -16.63 -14.54 -7.90
C ALA A 11 -16.63 -13.02 -8.08
N LEU A 12 -16.28 -12.54 -9.28
CA LEU A 12 -16.67 -11.19 -9.69
C LEU A 12 -18.19 -11.13 -9.46
N PRO A 13 -18.70 -10.18 -8.65
CA PRO A 13 -20.12 -9.93 -8.64
C PRO A 13 -20.45 -9.32 -10.00
N PHE A 14 -21.10 -10.07 -10.85
CA PHE A 14 -21.83 -9.51 -11.96
C PHE A 14 -22.92 -8.64 -11.31
N ALA A 15 -22.67 -7.36 -11.24
CA ALA A 15 -23.63 -6.39 -10.77
C ALA A 15 -24.81 -6.43 -11.74
N LEU A 16 -25.88 -7.12 -11.34
CA LEU A 16 -27.17 -7.02 -11.97
C LEU A 16 -27.62 -5.56 -11.84
N LEU A 17 -27.53 -4.83 -12.94
CA LEU A 17 -28.28 -3.60 -13.15
C LEU A 17 -29.75 -3.99 -13.08
N LEU A 18 -30.38 -3.73 -11.94
CA LEU A 18 -31.81 -3.74 -11.78
C LEU A 18 -32.38 -2.59 -12.63
N SER A 19 -32.75 -2.87 -13.89
CA SER A 19 -33.69 -2.02 -14.58
C SER A 19 -35.09 -2.44 -14.10
N SER A 20 -35.66 -1.69 -13.18
CA SER A 20 -37.06 -1.84 -12.78
C SER A 20 -37.98 -1.42 -13.94
N CYS A 21 -38.51 -2.38 -14.68
CA CYS A 21 -39.77 -2.19 -15.36
C CYS A 21 -40.89 -2.56 -14.38
N GLN A 22 -41.57 -1.59 -13.84
CA GLN A 22 -42.84 -1.81 -13.13
C GLN A 22 -43.89 -2.30 -14.14
N SER A 23 -44.30 -3.56 -14.01
CA SER A 23 -45.53 -4.05 -14.64
C SER A 23 -46.71 -3.74 -13.72
N GLU A 24 -47.88 -3.44 -14.30
CA GLU A 24 -49.13 -3.02 -13.59
C GLU A 24 -49.70 -4.10 -12.62
N SER A 25 -49.02 -5.20 -12.37
CA SER A 25 -49.43 -6.29 -11.46
C SER A 25 -48.77 -6.27 -10.09
N GLY A 26 -47.99 -5.26 -9.73
CA GLY A 26 -47.52 -5.06 -8.35
C GLY A 26 -46.56 -6.07 -7.75
N LEU A 27 -46.19 -7.12 -8.44
CA LEU A 27 -45.19 -8.13 -7.99
C LEU A 27 -43.82 -7.81 -8.56
N GLU A 28 -42.84 -7.63 -7.67
CA GLU A 28 -41.46 -7.44 -8.04
C GLU A 28 -40.97 -8.70 -8.77
N GLN A 29 -40.56 -8.55 -10.05
CA GLN A 29 -40.02 -9.69 -10.82
C GLN A 29 -38.66 -10.08 -10.25
N LYS A 30 -38.55 -11.29 -9.72
CA LYS A 30 -37.34 -11.75 -9.03
C LYS A 30 -37.06 -13.24 -9.29
N MET A 31 -35.79 -13.55 -9.48
CA MET A 31 -35.27 -14.91 -9.44
C MET A 31 -34.01 -14.93 -8.58
N ALA A 32 -33.91 -15.87 -7.63
CA ALA A 32 -32.79 -15.96 -6.71
C ALA A 32 -32.61 -17.39 -6.20
N THR A 33 -31.41 -17.74 -5.81
CA THR A 33 -31.04 -19.01 -5.18
C THR A 33 -30.51 -18.76 -3.76
N ASP A 34 -30.58 -19.76 -2.89
CA ASP A 34 -30.11 -19.67 -1.50
C ASP A 34 -28.58 -19.61 -1.39
N LYS A 35 -27.86 -20.18 -2.37
CA LYS A 35 -26.40 -20.20 -2.45
C LYS A 35 -25.95 -20.01 -3.88
N SER A 36 -24.73 -19.48 -4.05
CA SER A 36 -24.06 -19.36 -5.35
C SER A 36 -23.20 -20.59 -5.68
N VAL A 37 -22.75 -21.34 -4.66
CA VAL A 37 -21.86 -22.50 -4.82
C VAL A 37 -22.29 -23.63 -3.88
N TYR A 38 -22.27 -24.87 -4.40
CA TYR A 38 -22.40 -26.10 -3.64
C TYR A 38 -21.18 -26.99 -3.86
N GLU A 39 -20.56 -27.43 -2.78
CA GLU A 39 -19.44 -28.38 -2.81
C GLU A 39 -19.94 -29.81 -2.68
N VAL A 40 -19.44 -30.70 -3.54
CA VAL A 40 -19.81 -32.13 -3.59
C VAL A 40 -18.53 -32.97 -3.57
N GLY A 41 -18.50 -33.98 -2.72
CA GLY A 41 -17.40 -34.94 -2.70
C GLY A 41 -17.32 -35.80 -3.98
N ALA A 42 -16.20 -36.52 -4.14
CA ALA A 42 -16.00 -37.42 -5.29
C ALA A 42 -17.07 -38.51 -5.39
N GLU A 43 -17.64 -38.94 -4.28
CA GLU A 43 -18.70 -39.95 -4.24
C GLU A 43 -20.04 -39.47 -4.83
N GLY A 44 -20.16 -38.16 -5.10
CA GLY A 44 -21.38 -37.57 -5.60
C GLY A 44 -22.46 -37.44 -4.51
N GLY A 45 -23.71 -37.32 -4.96
CA GLY A 45 -24.88 -37.19 -4.10
C GLY A 45 -25.96 -36.31 -4.70
N GLU A 46 -27.01 -36.05 -3.92
CA GLU A 46 -28.06 -35.12 -4.29
C GLU A 46 -27.80 -33.76 -3.67
N VAL A 47 -27.89 -32.71 -4.51
CA VAL A 47 -27.82 -31.30 -4.11
C VAL A 47 -29.21 -30.70 -4.20
N THR A 48 -29.72 -30.13 -3.15
CA THR A 48 -30.99 -29.41 -3.16
C THR A 48 -30.72 -27.90 -3.20
N ILE A 49 -31.09 -27.28 -4.32
CA ILE A 49 -30.99 -25.84 -4.54
C ILE A 49 -32.36 -25.24 -4.22
N LYS A 50 -32.40 -24.26 -3.34
CA LYS A 50 -33.62 -23.49 -3.06
C LYS A 50 -33.76 -22.36 -4.05
N LEU A 51 -34.73 -22.43 -4.95
CA LEU A 51 -35.01 -21.45 -5.99
C LEU A 51 -36.27 -20.66 -5.65
N TYR A 52 -36.18 -19.34 -5.69
CA TYR A 52 -37.32 -18.44 -5.73
C TYR A 52 -37.46 -17.86 -7.13
N SER A 53 -38.63 -17.94 -7.76
CA SER A 53 -38.89 -17.36 -9.07
C SER A 53 -40.33 -16.91 -9.23
N THR A 54 -40.52 -15.62 -9.52
CA THR A 54 -41.84 -15.05 -9.85
C THR A 54 -42.28 -15.28 -11.31
N GLN A 55 -41.53 -16.06 -12.07
CA GLN A 55 -41.81 -16.45 -13.46
C GLN A 55 -41.59 -17.94 -13.64
N ASP A 56 -42.26 -18.53 -14.65
CA ASP A 56 -41.97 -19.88 -15.09
C ASP A 56 -40.51 -20.02 -15.50
N TRP A 57 -39.88 -21.09 -15.11
CA TRP A 57 -38.44 -21.25 -15.28
C TRP A 57 -38.04 -22.61 -15.84
N LYS A 58 -36.86 -22.68 -16.43
CA LYS A 58 -36.19 -23.92 -16.85
C LYS A 58 -34.77 -23.93 -16.29
N ALA A 59 -34.31 -25.13 -15.90
CA ALA A 59 -32.94 -25.35 -15.47
C ALA A 59 -32.16 -26.10 -16.56
N ASN A 60 -30.91 -25.68 -16.78
CA ASN A 60 -29.96 -26.34 -17.66
C ASN A 60 -28.66 -26.60 -16.89
N VAL A 61 -27.99 -27.71 -17.23
CA VAL A 61 -26.63 -28.00 -16.75
C VAL A 61 -25.66 -27.62 -17.84
N LEU A 62 -24.67 -26.81 -17.46
CA LEU A 62 -23.60 -26.34 -18.34
C LEU A 62 -22.23 -26.67 -17.70
N PRO A 63 -21.20 -26.99 -18.48
CA PRO A 63 -19.85 -27.11 -17.94
C PRO A 63 -19.37 -25.79 -17.35
N GLY A 64 -18.68 -25.80 -16.22
CA GLY A 64 -18.09 -24.63 -15.62
C GLY A 64 -16.89 -24.13 -16.43
N THR A 65 -16.17 -25.06 -17.07
CA THR A 65 -15.08 -24.80 -18.00
C THR A 65 -15.20 -25.69 -19.24
N SER A 66 -14.42 -25.36 -20.29
CA SER A 66 -14.42 -26.19 -21.53
C SER A 66 -13.86 -27.62 -21.34
N LEU A 67 -13.25 -27.88 -20.20
CA LEU A 67 -12.65 -29.17 -19.86
C LEU A 67 -13.53 -30.01 -18.94
N ASP A 68 -14.62 -29.46 -18.41
CA ASP A 68 -15.52 -30.15 -17.51
C ASP A 68 -16.52 -31.01 -18.29
N VAL A 69 -16.57 -32.28 -17.97
CA VAL A 69 -17.58 -33.20 -18.50
C VAL A 69 -18.69 -33.30 -17.45
N VAL A 70 -19.90 -32.85 -17.81
CA VAL A 70 -21.03 -32.71 -16.89
C VAL A 70 -22.32 -33.34 -17.43
N ASP A 71 -22.25 -34.10 -18.52
CA ASP A 71 -23.39 -34.72 -19.20
C ASP A 71 -24.11 -35.76 -18.32
N ASP A 72 -23.46 -36.27 -17.30
CA ASP A 72 -23.98 -37.22 -16.31
C ASP A 72 -24.68 -36.52 -15.12
N ILE A 73 -24.52 -35.20 -14.97
CA ILE A 73 -25.21 -34.42 -13.92
C ILE A 73 -26.62 -34.10 -14.41
N THR A 74 -27.61 -34.40 -13.61
CA THR A 74 -29.01 -34.23 -14.02
C THR A 74 -29.84 -33.48 -13.00
N VAL A 75 -30.72 -32.59 -13.49
CA VAL A 75 -31.69 -31.88 -12.66
C VAL A 75 -33.00 -32.67 -12.66
N LYS A 76 -33.44 -33.18 -11.49
CA LYS A 76 -34.66 -33.96 -11.36
C LYS A 76 -35.91 -33.17 -11.72
N THR A 77 -35.94 -31.87 -11.33
CA THR A 77 -37.03 -30.96 -11.67
C THR A 77 -36.43 -29.86 -12.55
N ALA A 78 -36.41 -30.10 -13.85
CA ALA A 78 -35.76 -29.22 -14.83
C ALA A 78 -36.62 -27.99 -15.25
N SER A 79 -37.84 -27.86 -14.74
CA SER A 79 -38.70 -26.68 -14.96
C SER A 79 -39.78 -26.55 -13.88
N GLY A 80 -40.30 -25.37 -13.69
CA GLY A 80 -41.39 -25.10 -12.75
C GLY A 80 -42.15 -23.82 -13.13
N SER A 81 -43.33 -23.68 -12.54
CA SER A 81 -44.16 -22.46 -12.70
C SER A 81 -43.74 -21.37 -11.71
N ALA A 82 -44.15 -20.15 -12.03
CA ALA A 82 -44.06 -19.02 -11.14
C ALA A 82 -44.64 -19.33 -9.75
N SER A 83 -43.93 -18.95 -8.69
CA SER A 83 -44.35 -19.15 -7.31
C SER A 83 -43.86 -18.03 -6.41
N GLU A 84 -44.64 -17.69 -5.40
CA GLU A 84 -44.24 -16.82 -4.28
C GLU A 84 -43.49 -17.61 -3.20
N ASP A 85 -43.55 -18.93 -3.26
CA ASP A 85 -42.84 -19.86 -2.37
C ASP A 85 -41.49 -20.30 -2.97
N VAL A 86 -40.54 -20.60 -2.11
CA VAL A 86 -39.27 -21.21 -2.48
C VAL A 86 -39.48 -22.65 -2.89
N VAL A 87 -38.93 -23.06 -4.04
CA VAL A 87 -39.04 -24.40 -4.59
C VAL A 87 -37.70 -25.11 -4.41
N ASP A 88 -37.76 -26.38 -3.99
CA ASP A 88 -36.59 -27.24 -3.91
C ASP A 88 -36.30 -27.87 -5.28
N VAL A 89 -35.16 -27.53 -5.86
CA VAL A 89 -34.67 -28.11 -7.12
C VAL A 89 -33.55 -29.11 -6.80
N VAL A 90 -33.81 -30.37 -7.04
CA VAL A 90 -32.87 -31.45 -6.75
C VAL A 90 -32.00 -31.74 -7.97
N VAL A 91 -30.70 -31.68 -7.79
CA VAL A 91 -29.68 -32.05 -8.79
C VAL A 91 -29.00 -33.33 -8.34
N ASN A 92 -29.00 -34.33 -9.21
CA ASN A 92 -28.24 -35.56 -8.99
C ASN A 92 -26.85 -35.41 -9.58
N VAL A 93 -25.83 -35.53 -8.74
CA VAL A 93 -24.42 -35.47 -9.08
C VAL A 93 -23.81 -36.86 -8.90
N PRO A 94 -23.53 -37.60 -9.96
CA PRO A 94 -22.94 -38.93 -9.87
C PRO A 94 -21.51 -38.92 -9.30
N GLU A 95 -21.01 -40.09 -8.93
CA GLU A 95 -19.61 -40.29 -8.57
C GLU A 95 -18.68 -39.76 -9.68
N ASN A 96 -17.65 -39.05 -9.28
CA ASN A 96 -16.61 -38.53 -10.17
C ASN A 96 -15.29 -39.27 -9.96
N SER A 97 -15.00 -40.23 -10.84
CA SER A 97 -13.74 -40.98 -10.82
C SER A 97 -12.57 -40.25 -11.47
N GLY A 98 -12.81 -39.14 -12.17
CA GLY A 98 -11.78 -38.33 -12.83
C GLY A 98 -11.27 -37.17 -11.98
N TYR A 99 -10.90 -36.08 -12.64
CA TYR A 99 -10.46 -34.86 -11.99
C TYR A 99 -11.62 -34.05 -11.39
N ASN A 100 -11.29 -33.12 -10.51
CA ASN A 100 -12.25 -32.13 -10.02
C ASN A 100 -12.93 -31.43 -11.20
N ARG A 101 -14.25 -31.23 -11.09
CA ARG A 101 -15.05 -30.59 -12.15
C ARG A 101 -16.05 -29.59 -11.59
N LYS A 102 -16.51 -28.70 -12.45
CA LYS A 102 -17.54 -27.70 -12.14
C LYS A 102 -18.70 -27.82 -13.10
N ALA A 103 -19.91 -27.77 -12.56
CA ALA A 103 -21.14 -27.68 -13.32
C ALA A 103 -21.88 -26.40 -12.93
N GLN A 104 -22.32 -25.62 -13.91
CA GLN A 104 -23.20 -24.48 -13.69
C GLN A 104 -24.65 -24.92 -13.91
N ILE A 105 -25.48 -24.81 -12.89
CA ILE A 105 -26.93 -24.98 -13.01
C ILE A 105 -27.51 -23.59 -13.29
N SER A 106 -27.98 -23.40 -14.51
CA SER A 106 -28.54 -22.12 -14.97
C SER A 106 -30.07 -22.18 -14.95
N PHE A 107 -30.70 -21.27 -14.23
CA PHE A 107 -32.17 -21.10 -14.20
C PHE A 107 -32.52 -19.91 -15.11
N ILE A 108 -33.40 -20.12 -16.07
CA ILE A 108 -33.76 -19.13 -17.07
C ILE A 108 -35.29 -19.04 -17.17
N SER A 109 -35.81 -17.82 -17.17
CA SER A 109 -37.20 -17.50 -17.49
C SER A 109 -37.28 -16.63 -18.73
N SER A 110 -38.43 -16.01 -19.00
CA SER A 110 -38.58 -15.07 -20.12
C SER A 110 -37.71 -13.81 -19.99
N THR A 111 -37.50 -13.32 -18.76
CA THR A 111 -36.76 -12.05 -18.50
C THR A 111 -35.78 -12.14 -17.36
N LEU A 112 -35.74 -13.23 -16.59
CA LEU A 112 -34.88 -13.39 -15.42
C LEU A 112 -33.96 -14.59 -15.60
N ALA A 113 -32.79 -14.51 -14.97
CA ALA A 113 -31.84 -15.63 -14.90
C ALA A 113 -31.16 -15.64 -13.52
N ALA A 114 -30.86 -16.85 -13.05
CA ALA A 114 -30.01 -17.09 -11.90
C ALA A 114 -29.11 -18.31 -12.18
N SER A 115 -27.99 -18.43 -11.51
CA SER A 115 -27.13 -19.60 -11.65
C SER A 115 -26.48 -20.00 -10.34
N VAL A 116 -26.17 -21.29 -10.23
CA VAL A 116 -25.48 -21.91 -9.11
C VAL A 116 -24.35 -22.75 -9.67
N THR A 117 -23.17 -22.70 -9.06
CA THR A 117 -22.05 -23.56 -9.39
C THR A 117 -22.02 -24.76 -8.45
N ILE A 118 -21.95 -25.98 -9.01
CA ILE A 118 -21.63 -27.21 -8.28
C ILE A 118 -20.15 -27.49 -8.52
N GLU A 119 -19.36 -27.47 -7.43
CA GLU A 119 -17.95 -27.84 -7.45
C GLU A 119 -17.81 -29.27 -6.92
N GLN A 120 -17.52 -30.21 -7.81
CA GLN A 120 -17.36 -31.60 -7.42
C GLN A 120 -15.89 -32.01 -7.39
N ALA A 121 -15.47 -32.56 -6.24
CA ALA A 121 -14.16 -33.20 -6.16
C ALA A 121 -14.12 -34.43 -7.09
N GLY A 122 -12.94 -34.76 -7.59
CA GLY A 122 -12.67 -35.96 -8.35
C GLY A 122 -11.68 -36.87 -7.62
N LYS A 123 -11.71 -38.18 -7.89
CA LYS A 123 -10.78 -39.15 -7.29
C LYS A 123 -9.33 -38.92 -7.73
N GLU A 124 -9.13 -38.31 -8.92
CA GLU A 124 -7.83 -37.91 -9.44
C GLU A 124 -7.38 -36.51 -8.92
N GLY A 125 -8.25 -35.80 -8.21
CA GLY A 125 -7.97 -34.49 -7.65
C GLY A 125 -7.93 -33.38 -8.68
N GLU A 126 -7.00 -32.40 -8.51
CA GLU A 126 -6.83 -31.27 -9.42
C GLU A 126 -6.28 -31.73 -10.77
N ARG A 127 -6.74 -31.09 -11.85
CA ARG A 127 -6.21 -31.34 -13.19
C ARG A 127 -4.88 -30.58 -13.35
N LEU A 128 -3.79 -31.32 -13.47
CA LEU A 128 -2.45 -30.80 -13.72
C LEU A 128 -2.05 -31.10 -15.16
N LEU A 129 -1.74 -30.06 -15.93
CA LEU A 129 -1.34 -30.18 -17.32
C LEU A 129 0.05 -29.61 -17.52
N GLU A 130 1.00 -30.40 -18.00
CA GLU A 130 2.30 -29.90 -18.41
C GLU A 130 2.17 -29.03 -19.67
N CYS A 131 2.84 -27.89 -19.70
CA CYS A 131 3.00 -27.08 -20.90
C CYS A 131 4.23 -26.16 -20.81
N SER A 132 4.71 -25.70 -21.95
CA SER A 132 5.74 -24.65 -22.00
C SER A 132 5.16 -23.29 -21.62
N VAL A 133 6.02 -22.34 -21.31
CA VAL A 133 5.60 -20.94 -21.04
C VAL A 133 4.85 -20.37 -22.23
N GLY A 134 5.33 -20.58 -23.45
CA GLY A 134 4.68 -20.08 -24.67
C GLY A 134 3.31 -20.71 -24.96
N GLU A 135 3.09 -21.97 -24.57
CA GLU A 135 1.77 -22.59 -24.64
C GLU A 135 0.84 -22.06 -23.55
N PHE A 136 1.36 -21.85 -22.34
CA PHE A 136 0.61 -21.27 -21.23
C PHE A 136 0.08 -19.87 -21.57
N LEU A 137 0.88 -19.02 -22.17
CA LEU A 137 0.48 -17.68 -22.58
C LEU A 137 -0.73 -17.67 -23.54
N LYS A 138 -0.96 -18.76 -24.28
CA LYS A 138 -2.07 -18.92 -25.23
C LYS A 138 -3.30 -19.60 -24.63
N LYS A 139 -3.22 -20.09 -23.38
CA LYS A 139 -4.37 -20.75 -22.73
C LYS A 139 -5.46 -19.73 -22.36
N PRO A 140 -6.72 -20.15 -22.29
CA PRO A 140 -7.78 -19.30 -21.77
C PRO A 140 -7.59 -19.05 -20.26
N VAL A 141 -8.17 -17.97 -19.75
CA VAL A 141 -8.27 -17.74 -18.28
C VAL A 141 -9.16 -18.83 -17.70
N ASP A 142 -8.59 -19.64 -16.82
CA ASP A 142 -9.30 -20.73 -16.15
C ASP A 142 -8.63 -21.09 -14.82
N ALA A 143 -9.29 -20.73 -13.72
CA ALA A 143 -8.78 -20.99 -12.37
C ALA A 143 -8.95 -22.45 -11.91
N SER A 144 -9.59 -23.31 -12.70
CA SER A 144 -9.80 -24.73 -12.37
C SER A 144 -8.71 -25.65 -12.92
N VAL A 145 -7.87 -25.13 -13.82
CA VAL A 145 -6.80 -25.89 -14.45
C VAL A 145 -5.44 -25.37 -13.99
N TYR A 146 -4.67 -26.24 -13.37
CA TYR A 146 -3.29 -25.98 -13.01
C TYR A 146 -2.35 -26.46 -14.11
N TYR A 147 -1.46 -25.59 -14.52
CA TYR A 147 -0.41 -25.88 -15.49
C TYR A 147 0.92 -26.02 -14.79
N ILE A 148 1.61 -27.13 -15.05
CA ILE A 148 2.99 -27.33 -14.61
C ILE A 148 3.90 -26.61 -15.60
N LEU A 149 4.65 -25.65 -15.09
CA LEU A 149 5.57 -24.82 -15.82
C LEU A 149 6.98 -24.99 -15.26
N THR A 150 7.96 -25.18 -16.15
CA THR A 150 9.37 -25.21 -15.78
C THR A 150 10.10 -24.13 -16.58
N GLY A 151 10.95 -23.37 -15.91
CA GLY A 151 11.74 -22.30 -16.54
C GLY A 151 12.74 -21.69 -15.58
N ILE A 152 13.38 -20.62 -16.02
CA ILE A 152 14.39 -19.89 -15.26
C ILE A 152 13.75 -18.72 -14.52
N VAL A 153 14.11 -18.54 -13.27
CA VAL A 153 13.72 -17.37 -12.46
C VAL A 153 14.45 -16.14 -12.98
N THR A 154 13.69 -15.13 -13.38
CA THR A 154 14.23 -13.83 -13.81
C THR A 154 13.43 -12.70 -13.14
N ASN A 155 14.03 -11.50 -13.00
CA ASN A 155 13.38 -10.32 -12.43
C ASN A 155 12.62 -10.62 -11.13
N SER A 156 13.23 -11.40 -10.25
CA SER A 156 12.67 -11.65 -8.93
C SER A 156 12.70 -10.34 -8.14
N THR A 157 11.53 -9.87 -7.74
CA THR A 157 11.47 -8.78 -6.77
C THR A 157 11.98 -9.32 -5.44
N THR A 158 13.14 -8.82 -5.05
CA THR A 158 13.81 -9.22 -3.80
C THR A 158 12.93 -8.99 -2.59
N PRO A 159 13.28 -9.64 -1.55
CA PRO A 159 12.68 -10.66 -0.70
C PRO A 159 11.38 -10.18 -0.15
N THR A 160 10.42 -10.10 -0.98
CA THR A 160 9.13 -9.72 -0.48
C THR A 160 8.36 -10.93 -0.04
N THR A 161 7.48 -10.67 0.86
CA THR A 161 6.48 -11.56 1.38
C THR A 161 5.78 -12.40 0.28
N TYR A 162 5.73 -11.91 -0.97
CA TYR A 162 4.93 -12.52 -2.04
C TYR A 162 5.67 -13.48 -2.97
N SER A 163 7.00 -13.47 -3.00
CA SER A 163 7.78 -14.31 -3.93
C SER A 163 7.34 -14.16 -5.39
N ASN A 164 7.31 -12.93 -5.89
CA ASN A 164 6.96 -12.62 -7.28
C ASN A 164 8.22 -12.68 -8.16
N PHE A 165 8.08 -13.19 -9.39
CA PHE A 165 9.17 -13.26 -10.37
C PHE A 165 8.63 -13.49 -11.78
N TYR A 166 9.50 -13.41 -12.79
CA TYR A 166 9.20 -13.91 -14.12
C TYR A 166 9.81 -15.30 -14.30
N LEU A 167 8.98 -16.21 -14.85
CA LEU A 167 9.42 -17.55 -15.26
C LEU A 167 9.68 -17.51 -16.77
N GLU A 168 10.96 -17.63 -17.15
CA GLU A 168 11.41 -17.59 -18.53
C GLU A 168 11.68 -18.97 -19.10
N ASP A 169 11.16 -19.28 -20.28
CA ASP A 169 11.54 -20.48 -21.02
C ASP A 169 12.96 -20.27 -21.63
N PRO A 170 13.97 -21.04 -21.18
CA PRO A 170 15.36 -20.84 -21.63
C PRO A 170 15.58 -21.16 -23.12
N LYS A 171 14.60 -21.77 -23.80
CA LYS A 171 14.69 -22.11 -25.22
C LYS A 171 14.11 -21.04 -26.13
N THR A 172 13.04 -20.38 -25.68
CA THR A 172 12.30 -19.41 -26.50
C THR A 172 12.48 -17.97 -26.04
N GLY A 173 12.88 -17.74 -24.78
CA GLY A 173 12.93 -16.44 -24.14
C GLY A 173 11.54 -15.88 -23.78
N GLU A 174 10.47 -16.64 -24.05
CA GLU A 174 9.13 -16.25 -23.60
C GLU A 174 9.05 -16.31 -22.08
N SER A 175 8.38 -15.34 -21.46
CA SER A 175 8.28 -15.26 -20.01
C SER A 175 6.85 -15.01 -19.54
N VAL A 176 6.52 -15.51 -18.35
CA VAL A 176 5.25 -15.26 -17.67
C VAL A 176 5.50 -14.75 -16.27
N TYR A 177 4.71 -13.76 -15.84
CA TYR A 177 4.76 -13.26 -14.47
C TYR A 177 4.11 -14.26 -13.51
N VAL A 178 4.83 -14.64 -12.46
CA VAL A 178 4.33 -15.49 -11.38
C VAL A 178 3.98 -14.59 -10.20
N TYR A 179 2.70 -14.53 -9.86
CA TYR A 179 2.20 -13.74 -8.75
C TYR A 179 2.00 -14.59 -7.50
N GLY A 180 2.82 -14.38 -6.49
CA GLY A 180 2.62 -14.97 -5.17
C GLY A 180 2.89 -16.48 -5.10
N LEU A 181 4.13 -16.92 -5.39
CA LEU A 181 4.49 -18.33 -5.22
C LEU A 181 4.43 -18.75 -3.74
N ALA A 182 3.76 -19.87 -3.45
CA ALA A 182 3.59 -20.43 -2.11
C ALA A 182 3.84 -21.94 -2.08
N TYR A 183 3.86 -22.54 -0.90
CA TYR A 183 3.71 -23.99 -0.79
C TYR A 183 2.24 -24.40 -1.09
N LYS A 184 2.03 -25.62 -1.58
CA LYS A 184 0.68 -26.09 -1.89
C LYS A 184 -0.27 -26.03 -0.68
N SER A 185 0.23 -26.24 0.53
CA SER A 185 -0.53 -26.08 1.78
C SER A 185 -0.98 -24.66 2.09
N ASP A 186 -0.27 -23.67 1.54
CA ASP A 186 -0.43 -22.25 1.86
C ASP A 186 -0.91 -21.40 0.67
N ILE A 187 -1.43 -22.04 -0.35
CA ILE A 187 -1.82 -21.39 -1.62
C ILE A 187 -2.84 -20.26 -1.44
N SER A 188 -3.60 -20.27 -0.34
CA SER A 188 -4.50 -19.17 0.04
C SER A 188 -3.78 -18.00 0.72
N ASN A 189 -2.57 -18.22 1.22
CA ASN A 189 -1.72 -17.22 1.85
C ASN A 189 -0.40 -17.12 1.08
N GLN A 190 -0.39 -16.35 0.01
CA GLN A 190 0.78 -16.17 -0.87
C GLN A 190 1.91 -15.34 -0.24
N LYS A 191 1.80 -14.99 1.05
CA LYS A 191 2.76 -14.13 1.78
C LYS A 191 3.75 -14.96 2.60
N VAL A 192 4.36 -15.96 2.02
CA VAL A 192 5.26 -16.88 2.75
C VAL A 192 6.75 -16.68 2.46
N GLY A 193 7.10 -15.75 1.56
CA GLY A 193 8.51 -15.47 1.23
C GLY A 193 9.26 -16.70 0.71
N LEU A 194 8.60 -17.56 -0.08
CA LEU A 194 9.08 -18.88 -0.46
C LEU A 194 10.45 -18.85 -1.17
N LEU A 195 10.66 -17.88 -2.09
CA LEU A 195 11.95 -17.78 -2.79
C LEU A 195 13.11 -17.65 -1.81
N ALA A 196 12.96 -16.80 -0.79
CA ALA A 196 13.98 -16.62 0.23
C ALA A 196 14.10 -17.86 1.14
N ALA A 197 12.97 -18.49 1.53
CA ALA A 197 12.96 -19.66 2.39
C ALA A 197 13.64 -20.88 1.73
N GLU A 198 13.43 -21.08 0.43
CA GLU A 198 14.09 -22.14 -0.36
C GLU A 198 15.44 -21.73 -0.91
N GLY A 199 15.87 -20.48 -0.68
CA GLY A 199 17.10 -19.91 -1.21
C GLY A 199 17.13 -19.82 -2.74
N ILE A 200 15.97 -19.72 -3.40
CA ILE A 200 15.86 -19.64 -4.86
C ILE A 200 16.25 -18.24 -5.31
N GLN A 201 17.08 -18.15 -6.34
CA GLN A 201 17.65 -16.91 -6.86
C GLN A 201 17.41 -16.80 -8.37
N GLU A 202 17.62 -15.61 -8.91
CA GLU A 202 17.67 -15.42 -10.36
C GLU A 202 18.67 -16.36 -11.03
N GLY A 203 18.28 -16.92 -12.16
CA GLY A 203 19.07 -17.91 -12.88
C GLY A 203 18.80 -19.36 -12.47
N ASP A 204 18.17 -19.62 -11.32
CA ASP A 204 17.77 -20.97 -10.92
C ASP A 204 16.64 -21.48 -11.82
N GLU A 205 16.65 -22.79 -12.13
CA GLU A 205 15.53 -23.46 -12.78
C GLU A 205 14.48 -23.82 -11.72
N ILE A 206 13.23 -23.45 -11.96
CA ILE A 206 12.13 -23.75 -11.06
C ILE A 206 10.98 -24.43 -11.80
N THR A 207 10.32 -25.37 -11.14
CA THR A 207 9.08 -25.98 -11.56
C THR A 207 7.97 -25.59 -10.59
N ILE A 208 6.89 -25.06 -11.14
CA ILE A 208 5.72 -24.61 -10.39
C ILE A 208 4.45 -25.21 -11.01
N ALA A 209 3.35 -25.19 -10.26
CA ALA A 209 2.02 -25.34 -10.83
C ALA A 209 1.20 -24.08 -10.54
N GLY A 210 0.58 -23.52 -11.57
CA GLY A 210 -0.22 -22.30 -11.45
C GLY A 210 -1.38 -22.25 -12.43
N THR A 211 -2.41 -21.48 -12.11
CA THR A 211 -3.56 -21.26 -13.00
C THR A 211 -3.28 -20.09 -13.92
N ARG A 212 -3.82 -20.13 -15.15
CA ARG A 212 -3.71 -19.00 -16.08
C ARG A 212 -4.70 -17.91 -15.66
N GLY A 213 -4.16 -16.76 -15.25
CA GLY A 213 -4.89 -15.57 -14.94
C GLY A 213 -4.50 -14.37 -15.81
N GLU A 214 -5.16 -13.25 -15.56
CA GLU A 214 -4.86 -11.97 -16.20
C GLU A 214 -5.19 -10.82 -15.24
N TYR A 215 -4.28 -9.89 -15.10
CA TYR A 215 -4.48 -8.69 -14.29
C TYR A 215 -4.01 -7.45 -15.06
N ASN A 216 -4.88 -6.46 -15.24
CA ASN A 216 -4.61 -5.24 -16.01
C ASN A 216 -4.01 -5.49 -17.41
N GLY A 217 -4.45 -6.55 -18.09
CA GLY A 217 -3.97 -6.92 -19.42
C GLY A 217 -2.64 -7.67 -19.44
N VAL A 218 -2.06 -7.99 -18.26
CA VAL A 218 -0.87 -8.82 -18.12
C VAL A 218 -1.28 -10.25 -17.81
N ILE A 219 -0.72 -11.20 -18.57
CA ILE A 219 -0.92 -12.63 -18.34
C ILE A 219 -0.07 -13.06 -17.15
N GLU A 220 -0.67 -13.75 -16.18
CA GLU A 220 -0.02 -14.17 -14.96
C GLU A 220 -0.25 -15.64 -14.66
N ALA A 221 0.74 -16.31 -14.08
CA ALA A 221 0.55 -17.57 -13.37
C ALA A 221 0.11 -17.25 -11.95
N MET A 222 -1.20 -17.43 -11.69
CA MET A 222 -1.85 -17.13 -10.42
C MET A 222 -2.02 -18.38 -9.58
N TYR A 223 -2.24 -18.19 -8.27
CA TYR A 223 -2.38 -19.30 -7.32
C TYR A 223 -1.29 -20.36 -7.48
N SER A 224 -0.07 -19.86 -7.75
CA SER A 224 1.06 -20.72 -8.07
C SER A 224 1.62 -21.37 -6.81
N TYR A 225 1.93 -22.67 -6.90
CA TYR A 225 2.63 -23.38 -5.86
C TYR A 225 3.90 -24.05 -6.37
N TYR A 226 4.85 -24.10 -5.47
CA TYR A 226 6.17 -24.67 -5.68
C TYR A 226 6.13 -26.20 -5.80
N ILE A 227 6.88 -26.74 -6.76
CA ILE A 227 7.10 -28.17 -6.93
C ILE A 227 8.54 -28.53 -6.64
N SER A 228 9.50 -27.90 -7.36
CA SER A 228 10.91 -28.16 -7.22
C SER A 228 11.75 -27.03 -7.83
N HIS A 229 13.01 -26.96 -7.46
CA HIS A 229 13.97 -26.09 -8.14
C HIS A 229 15.34 -26.76 -8.27
N LYS A 230 16.16 -26.24 -9.17
CA LYS A 230 17.54 -26.63 -9.37
C LYS A 230 18.40 -25.37 -9.44
N LYS A 231 19.44 -25.34 -8.63
CA LYS A 231 20.38 -24.23 -8.61
C LYS A 231 21.08 -24.05 -9.95
N SER A 232 21.19 -22.80 -10.38
CA SER A 232 21.96 -22.47 -11.58
C SER A 232 23.43 -22.87 -11.42
N GLU A 233 23.94 -23.47 -12.47
CA GLU A 233 25.39 -23.75 -12.57
C GLU A 233 26.18 -22.56 -13.14
N LYS A 234 25.48 -21.54 -13.69
CA LYS A 234 26.12 -20.37 -14.31
C LYS A 234 26.48 -19.34 -13.25
N PRO A 235 27.75 -18.89 -13.21
CA PRO A 235 28.14 -17.73 -12.43
C PRO A 235 27.35 -16.48 -12.88
N MET A 236 26.92 -15.65 -11.93
CA MET A 236 26.28 -14.37 -12.23
C MET A 236 26.43 -13.37 -11.10
N ILE A 237 26.39 -12.09 -11.45
CA ILE A 237 26.22 -10.96 -10.54
C ILE A 237 25.17 -10.00 -11.10
N LYS A 238 24.42 -9.33 -10.22
CA LYS A 238 23.42 -8.31 -10.58
C LYS A 238 23.22 -7.33 -9.42
N LEU A 239 22.92 -6.08 -9.75
CA LEU A 239 22.38 -5.08 -8.83
C LEU A 239 20.87 -4.90 -9.07
N ASP A 240 20.11 -4.63 -8.03
CA ASP A 240 18.65 -4.33 -8.13
C ASP A 240 18.38 -2.91 -8.63
N LYS A 241 19.41 -2.04 -8.66
CA LYS A 241 19.33 -0.64 -9.10
C LYS A 241 20.42 -0.29 -10.08
N GLU A 242 20.06 0.41 -11.14
CA GLU A 242 20.99 1.03 -12.10
C GLU A 242 21.31 2.48 -11.70
N GLU A 243 20.40 3.12 -10.96
CA GLU A 243 20.56 4.47 -10.46
C GLU A 243 19.90 4.67 -9.09
N ALA A 244 20.38 5.61 -8.32
CA ALA A 244 19.81 6.03 -7.04
C ALA A 244 20.05 7.53 -6.81
N THR A 245 19.05 8.22 -6.24
CA THR A 245 19.21 9.60 -5.76
C THR A 245 19.04 9.61 -4.25
N VAL A 246 20.03 10.14 -3.53
CA VAL A 246 20.13 10.03 -2.07
C VAL A 246 20.52 11.37 -1.46
N ALA A 247 19.89 11.77 -0.37
CA ALA A 247 20.28 12.97 0.35
C ALA A 247 21.61 12.79 1.07
N ILE A 248 22.39 13.85 1.14
CA ILE A 248 23.63 13.88 1.93
C ILE A 248 23.32 13.52 3.40
N GLY A 249 24.08 12.59 3.96
CA GLY A 249 23.88 12.06 5.30
C GLY A 249 22.90 10.90 5.41
N GLU A 250 22.27 10.51 4.30
CA GLU A 250 21.34 9.38 4.23
C GLU A 250 22.03 8.11 3.70
N SER A 251 21.29 7.00 3.79
CA SER A 251 21.71 5.69 3.29
C SER A 251 20.58 5.02 2.52
N PHE A 252 20.91 4.08 1.66
CA PHE A 252 19.95 3.23 0.98
C PHE A 252 20.44 1.78 0.90
N GLU A 253 19.50 0.88 0.72
CA GLU A 253 19.81 -0.54 0.50
C GLU A 253 20.02 -0.80 -0.99
N LEU A 254 21.11 -1.52 -1.29
CA LEU A 254 21.47 -2.01 -2.61
C LEU A 254 21.55 -3.54 -2.54
N ALA A 255 20.65 -4.21 -3.26
CA ALA A 255 20.68 -5.66 -3.29
C ALA A 255 21.66 -6.17 -4.35
N VAL A 256 22.61 -6.99 -3.91
CA VAL A 256 23.53 -7.75 -4.74
C VAL A 256 23.00 -9.15 -4.89
N THR A 257 22.68 -9.56 -6.11
CA THR A 257 22.41 -10.97 -6.45
C THR A 257 23.70 -11.60 -6.98
N SER A 258 24.08 -12.74 -6.43
CA SER A 258 25.29 -13.46 -6.82
C SER A 258 25.05 -14.97 -6.81
N ASN A 259 25.60 -15.67 -7.80
CA ASN A 259 25.61 -17.12 -7.87
C ASN A 259 27.00 -17.63 -8.25
N LYS A 260 27.55 -18.52 -7.41
CA LYS A 260 28.82 -19.23 -7.63
C LYS A 260 30.08 -18.38 -7.86
N VAL A 261 30.07 -17.12 -7.44
CA VAL A 261 31.23 -16.21 -7.54
C VAL A 261 31.38 -15.37 -6.29
N THR A 262 32.60 -14.99 -5.99
CA THR A 262 32.91 -13.96 -5.01
C THR A 262 32.86 -12.61 -5.71
N TRP A 263 32.08 -11.71 -5.16
CA TRP A 263 31.91 -10.35 -5.68
C TRP A 263 32.60 -9.31 -4.80
N THR A 264 32.88 -8.16 -5.41
CA THR A 264 33.40 -6.95 -4.75
C THR A 264 32.61 -5.73 -5.22
N LEU A 265 32.32 -4.81 -4.27
CA LEU A 265 31.79 -3.48 -4.53
C LEU A 265 32.87 -2.43 -4.34
N ASN A 266 32.97 -1.51 -5.29
CA ASN A 266 33.82 -0.33 -5.21
C ASN A 266 33.04 0.91 -5.65
N SER A 267 33.50 2.08 -5.23
CA SER A 267 33.01 3.37 -5.73
C SER A 267 34.17 4.17 -6.31
N ASP A 268 33.89 4.98 -7.31
CA ASP A 268 34.83 5.94 -7.92
C ASP A 268 34.93 7.26 -7.14
N VAL A 269 34.12 7.42 -6.07
CA VAL A 269 34.08 8.63 -5.22
C VAL A 269 34.23 8.25 -3.74
N GLU A 270 34.85 9.15 -2.96
CA GLU A 270 35.10 8.93 -1.53
C GLU A 270 33.88 9.11 -0.63
N TRP A 271 32.86 9.81 -1.12
CA TRP A 271 31.65 10.10 -0.37
C TRP A 271 30.61 8.97 -0.37
N ILE A 272 30.85 7.88 -1.10
CA ILE A 272 30.07 6.62 -1.02
C ILE A 272 30.84 5.62 -0.17
N SER A 273 30.18 5.07 0.84
CA SER A 273 30.71 4.00 1.68
C SER A 273 29.73 2.84 1.82
N PHE A 274 30.24 1.67 2.16
CA PHE A 274 29.48 0.42 2.24
C PHE A 274 29.68 -0.22 3.60
N ASP A 275 28.65 -0.82 4.15
CA ASP A 275 28.76 -1.69 5.33
C ASP A 275 29.44 -3.02 4.99
N LYS A 276 29.36 -3.44 3.71
CA LYS A 276 29.97 -4.66 3.18
C LYS A 276 30.45 -4.46 1.76
N THR A 277 31.73 -4.73 1.51
CA THR A 277 32.36 -4.53 0.19
C THR A 277 32.63 -5.82 -0.59
N THR A 278 32.41 -7.00 -0.01
CA THR A 278 32.65 -8.30 -0.67
C THR A 278 31.73 -9.38 -0.10
N GLY A 279 31.45 -10.39 -0.89
CA GLY A 279 30.65 -11.55 -0.49
C GLY A 279 30.75 -12.68 -1.51
N SER A 280 30.28 -13.88 -1.13
CA SER A 280 30.18 -15.06 -1.99
C SER A 280 28.75 -15.51 -2.25
N GLU A 281 27.80 -14.83 -1.67
CA GLU A 281 26.36 -15.07 -1.79
C GLU A 281 25.64 -13.75 -2.03
N SER A 282 24.39 -13.82 -2.43
CA SER A 282 23.52 -12.64 -2.52
C SER A 282 23.41 -11.94 -1.17
N ALA A 283 23.38 -10.63 -1.17
CA ALA A 283 23.35 -9.82 0.05
C ALA A 283 22.65 -8.48 -0.21
N THR A 284 22.05 -7.93 0.83
CA THR A 284 21.71 -6.51 0.87
C THR A 284 22.88 -5.75 1.48
N VAL A 285 23.30 -4.69 0.83
CA VAL A 285 24.38 -3.81 1.26
C VAL A 285 23.81 -2.44 1.58
N VAL A 286 24.15 -1.91 2.75
CA VAL A 286 23.80 -0.53 3.11
C VAL A 286 24.84 0.41 2.51
N VAL A 287 24.41 1.28 1.62
CA VAL A 287 25.21 2.31 0.97
C VAL A 287 24.96 3.63 1.67
N SER A 288 25.99 4.25 2.24
CA SER A 288 25.90 5.54 2.93
C SER A 288 26.54 6.64 2.10
N VAL A 289 25.90 7.82 2.09
CA VAL A 289 26.29 8.98 1.29
C VAL A 289 26.71 10.13 2.23
N SER A 290 27.98 10.57 2.15
CA SER A 290 28.47 11.69 2.95
C SER A 290 28.46 13.03 2.19
N GLY A 291 28.63 14.13 2.93
CA GLY A 291 28.78 15.47 2.38
C GLY A 291 30.21 15.81 1.94
N ASP A 292 31.18 14.96 2.25
CA ASP A 292 32.59 15.18 1.96
C ASP A 292 32.90 14.96 0.47
N GLY A 293 34.04 15.49 0.00
CA GLY A 293 34.51 15.31 -1.38
C GLY A 293 33.77 16.15 -2.43
N GLU A 294 34.23 16.02 -3.67
CA GLU A 294 33.72 16.82 -4.81
C GLU A 294 32.73 16.00 -5.66
N GLY A 295 31.87 16.72 -6.41
CA GLY A 295 30.92 16.16 -7.36
C GLY A 295 29.65 15.64 -6.70
N ASP A 296 28.56 15.65 -7.45
CA ASP A 296 27.24 15.20 -6.99
C ASP A 296 26.83 13.85 -7.58
N THR A 297 27.67 13.24 -8.40
CA THR A 297 27.43 11.94 -9.03
C THR A 297 28.63 11.02 -8.83
N GLY A 298 28.39 9.78 -8.43
CA GLY A 298 29.38 8.72 -8.27
C GLY A 298 28.86 7.41 -8.84
N VAL A 299 29.76 6.50 -9.14
CA VAL A 299 29.43 5.17 -9.70
C VAL A 299 29.86 4.07 -8.73
N ILE A 300 28.91 3.25 -8.35
CA ILE A 300 29.15 1.98 -7.66
C ILE A 300 29.39 0.92 -8.73
N THR A 301 30.46 0.15 -8.61
CA THR A 301 30.80 -0.96 -9.49
C THR A 301 30.82 -2.28 -8.73
N LEU A 302 29.96 -3.21 -9.12
CA LEU A 302 29.97 -4.61 -8.70
C LEU A 302 30.79 -5.42 -9.68
N SER A 303 31.80 -6.13 -9.19
CA SER A 303 32.70 -6.93 -9.99
C SER A 303 32.84 -8.35 -9.45
N ALA A 304 33.04 -9.32 -10.34
CA ALA A 304 33.43 -10.70 -10.02
C ALA A 304 34.37 -11.26 -11.09
N PRO A 305 35.19 -12.28 -10.78
CA PRO A 305 36.06 -12.90 -11.76
C PRO A 305 35.29 -13.42 -12.98
N ASP A 306 35.83 -13.17 -14.15
CA ASP A 306 35.34 -13.64 -15.46
C ASP A 306 33.90 -13.21 -15.81
N LEU A 307 33.36 -12.19 -15.12
CA LEU A 307 32.07 -11.57 -15.43
C LEU A 307 32.23 -10.09 -15.75
N GLU A 308 31.36 -9.59 -16.62
CA GLU A 308 31.26 -8.14 -16.90
C GLU A 308 30.82 -7.41 -15.64
N PRO A 309 31.45 -6.28 -15.28
CA PRO A 309 31.03 -5.47 -14.14
C PRO A 309 29.62 -4.89 -14.33
N VAL A 310 28.88 -4.77 -13.23
CA VAL A 310 27.57 -4.14 -13.18
C VAL A 310 27.69 -2.83 -12.39
N THR A 311 27.05 -1.78 -12.85
CA THR A 311 27.16 -0.45 -12.24
C THR A 311 25.82 0.09 -11.75
N CYS A 312 25.89 0.95 -10.70
CA CYS A 312 24.79 1.77 -10.23
C CYS A 312 25.29 3.21 -10.10
N THR A 313 24.63 4.15 -10.77
CA THR A 313 24.94 5.58 -10.67
C THR A 313 24.20 6.18 -9.47
N VAL A 314 24.95 6.80 -8.56
CA VAL A 314 24.39 7.48 -7.38
C VAL A 314 24.52 8.98 -7.54
N THR A 315 23.39 9.68 -7.44
CA THR A 315 23.35 11.15 -7.37
C THR A 315 23.04 11.57 -5.94
N ARG A 316 23.93 12.35 -5.34
CA ARG A 316 23.67 12.93 -4.01
C ARG A 316 23.01 14.31 -4.12
N THR A 317 22.09 14.58 -3.19
CA THR A 317 21.35 15.86 -3.15
C THR A 317 21.36 16.44 -1.74
N ASN A 318 21.29 17.78 -1.66
CA ASN A 318 21.08 18.44 -0.38
C ASN A 318 19.60 18.49 -0.03
N ILE A 319 19.28 18.26 1.26
CA ILE A 319 17.95 18.55 1.78
C ILE A 319 17.74 20.08 1.74
N GLN A 320 16.65 20.52 1.15
CA GLN A 320 16.29 21.94 1.08
C GLN A 320 15.24 22.29 2.14
N ASP A 321 15.57 23.28 2.98
CA ASP A 321 14.62 23.86 3.94
C ASP A 321 13.66 24.78 3.19
N VAL A 322 12.36 24.49 3.29
CA VAL A 322 11.30 25.28 2.64
C VAL A 322 10.08 25.39 3.57
N THR A 323 9.27 26.42 3.39
CA THR A 323 7.95 26.48 4.05
C THR A 323 6.98 25.50 3.40
N VAL A 324 5.86 25.19 4.08
CA VAL A 324 4.81 24.34 3.50
C VAL A 324 4.28 24.95 2.20
N ALA A 325 4.08 26.28 2.15
CA ALA A 325 3.67 26.99 0.93
C ALA A 325 4.65 26.76 -0.23
N GLN A 326 5.94 26.94 0.01
CA GLN A 326 6.98 26.73 -0.99
C GLN A 326 7.08 25.27 -1.44
N PHE A 327 6.86 24.33 -0.52
CA PHE A 327 6.82 22.90 -0.87
C PHE A 327 5.67 22.57 -1.82
N LEU A 328 4.50 23.14 -1.60
CA LEU A 328 3.33 22.94 -2.46
C LEU A 328 3.54 23.45 -3.89
N GLU A 329 4.39 24.45 -4.09
CA GLU A 329 4.75 25.01 -5.40
C GLU A 329 5.81 24.18 -6.16
N LYS A 330 6.46 23.21 -5.51
CA LYS A 330 7.47 22.37 -6.16
C LYS A 330 6.84 21.40 -7.17
N GLU A 331 7.61 21.04 -8.18
CA GLU A 331 7.17 20.09 -9.20
C GLU A 331 7.06 18.66 -8.63
N SER A 332 6.04 17.93 -9.09
CA SER A 332 5.88 16.52 -8.74
C SER A 332 6.98 15.67 -9.39
N GLY A 333 7.61 14.81 -8.58
CA GLY A 333 8.71 13.96 -9.06
C GLY A 333 10.08 14.64 -9.05
N ASP A 334 10.19 15.86 -8.52
CA ASP A 334 11.49 16.48 -8.20
C ASP A 334 12.25 15.55 -7.24
N PRO A 335 13.48 15.12 -7.59
CA PRO A 335 14.27 14.22 -6.75
C PRO A 335 14.85 14.90 -5.50
N THR A 336 14.71 16.21 -5.37
CA THR A 336 15.21 16.97 -4.22
C THR A 336 14.38 16.66 -2.97
N PRO A 337 14.98 16.18 -1.88
CA PRO A 337 14.28 16.05 -0.61
C PRO A 337 14.10 17.43 0.04
N TYR A 338 12.90 17.68 0.52
CA TYR A 338 12.52 18.92 1.18
C TYR A 338 12.28 18.69 2.67
N ARG A 339 12.81 19.60 3.50
CA ARG A 339 12.50 19.69 4.93
C ARG A 339 11.43 20.74 5.14
N ILE A 340 10.31 20.36 5.75
CA ILE A 340 9.22 21.25 6.13
C ILE A 340 8.87 21.07 7.61
N THR A 341 8.44 22.15 8.25
CA THR A 341 7.98 22.14 9.64
C THR A 341 6.54 22.62 9.70
N GLY A 342 5.70 22.00 10.50
CA GLY A 342 4.31 22.41 10.65
C GLY A 342 3.61 21.78 11.84
N ALA A 343 2.37 22.20 12.08
CA ALA A 343 1.51 21.63 13.11
C ALA A 343 0.63 20.52 12.55
N ILE A 344 0.49 19.43 13.28
CA ILE A 344 -0.39 18.33 12.92
C ILE A 344 -1.84 18.78 13.02
N ARG A 345 -2.60 18.71 11.92
CA ARG A 345 -4.06 18.94 11.86
C ARG A 345 -4.84 17.65 12.01
N SER A 346 -4.31 16.56 11.48
CA SER A 346 -4.85 15.22 11.70
C SER A 346 -3.75 14.20 11.51
N ILE A 347 -3.88 13.08 12.21
CA ILE A 347 -2.96 11.94 12.12
C ILE A 347 -3.74 10.64 12.17
N SER A 348 -3.39 9.70 11.31
CA SER A 348 -3.91 8.34 11.31
C SER A 348 -2.74 7.37 11.19
N ALA A 349 -2.31 6.82 12.31
CA ALA A 349 -1.23 5.84 12.38
C ALA A 349 -1.74 4.42 12.09
N SER A 350 -0.86 3.57 11.58
CA SER A 350 -1.13 2.17 11.29
C SER A 350 -0.10 1.28 11.96
N ASP A 351 -0.48 0.63 13.06
CA ASP A 351 0.36 -0.31 13.80
C ASP A 351 0.84 -1.49 12.93
N LYS A 352 0.07 -1.82 11.90
CA LYS A 352 0.43 -2.91 10.98
C LYS A 352 1.58 -2.57 10.04
N TYR A 353 1.69 -1.30 9.64
CA TYR A 353 2.65 -0.85 8.64
C TYR A 353 3.66 0.14 9.18
N HIS A 354 3.59 0.45 10.48
CA HIS A 354 4.47 1.39 11.20
C HIS A 354 4.64 2.74 10.47
N ASN A 355 3.53 3.24 9.91
CA ASN A 355 3.48 4.52 9.21
C ASN A 355 2.23 5.31 9.59
N ALA A 356 2.20 6.59 9.24
CA ALA A 356 1.04 7.45 9.48
C ALA A 356 0.72 8.33 8.28
N ASP A 357 -0.57 8.48 7.97
CA ASP A 357 -1.07 9.57 7.15
C ASP A 357 -1.26 10.79 8.04
N ILE A 358 -0.59 11.90 7.71
CA ILE A 358 -0.61 13.14 8.50
C ILE A 358 -1.04 14.29 7.59
N VAL A 359 -1.92 15.16 8.08
CA VAL A 359 -2.14 16.48 7.49
C VAL A 359 -1.37 17.49 8.33
N LEU A 360 -0.40 18.17 7.70
CA LEU A 360 0.47 19.15 8.32
C LEU A 360 0.04 20.55 7.86
N ALA A 361 -0.10 21.47 8.79
CA ALA A 361 -0.35 22.88 8.50
C ALA A 361 0.93 23.70 8.63
N GLY A 362 1.21 24.52 7.61
CA GLY A 362 2.29 25.49 7.60
C GLY A 362 1.97 26.78 8.36
N GLY A 363 2.89 27.72 8.26
CA GLY A 363 2.87 28.95 9.04
C GLY A 363 1.78 29.95 8.64
N LEU A 364 1.25 29.87 7.44
CA LEU A 364 0.19 30.75 6.94
C LEU A 364 -1.17 30.04 6.83
N GLY A 365 -1.25 28.78 7.34
CA GLY A 365 -2.49 27.99 7.38
C GLY A 365 -2.70 27.07 6.18
N GLU A 366 -1.79 27.08 5.19
CA GLU A 366 -1.77 26.10 4.11
C GLU A 366 -1.52 24.71 4.66
N THR A 367 -2.04 23.67 3.99
CA THR A 367 -1.91 22.29 4.45
C THR A 367 -1.32 21.39 3.39
N VAL A 368 -0.55 20.40 3.82
CA VAL A 368 0.00 19.35 2.97
C VAL A 368 -0.26 17.98 3.60
N LYS A 369 -0.59 16.99 2.78
CA LYS A 369 -0.68 15.61 3.21
C LYS A 369 0.70 14.95 3.17
N LEU A 370 1.07 14.29 4.26
CA LEU A 370 2.21 13.37 4.34
C LEU A 370 1.65 11.97 4.18
N PHE A 371 1.94 11.33 3.04
CA PHE A 371 1.41 10.01 2.76
C PHE A 371 2.32 8.93 3.33
N ARG A 372 1.82 8.17 4.28
CA ARG A 372 2.54 7.07 4.95
C ARG A 372 3.92 7.51 5.47
N ALA A 373 3.95 8.60 6.21
CA ALA A 373 5.14 9.06 6.90
C ALA A 373 5.65 8.01 7.89
N ILE A 374 6.96 7.92 8.03
CA ILE A 374 7.68 6.98 8.89
C ILE A 374 8.61 7.70 9.87
N THR A 375 9.36 6.96 10.67
CA THR A 375 10.54 7.41 11.40
C THR A 375 11.79 6.77 10.80
N LYS A 376 12.97 7.36 11.03
CA LYS A 376 14.25 6.71 10.65
C LYS A 376 14.54 5.50 11.52
N GLU A 377 14.15 5.56 12.78
CA GLU A 377 14.38 4.50 13.76
C GLU A 377 13.09 4.27 14.55
N GLY A 378 12.76 3.02 14.84
CA GLY A 378 11.55 2.67 15.58
C GLY A 378 10.25 2.83 14.77
N ASN A 379 9.14 2.83 15.48
CA ASN A 379 7.80 2.87 14.92
C ASN A 379 7.17 4.25 15.15
N ILE A 380 6.51 4.81 14.14
CA ILE A 380 5.94 6.17 14.24
C ILE A 380 4.86 6.28 15.33
N GLU A 381 4.13 5.21 15.61
CA GLU A 381 3.15 5.15 16.69
C GLU A 381 3.77 5.30 18.08
N GLU A 382 5.04 4.93 18.26
CA GLU A 382 5.76 5.05 19.54
C GLU A 382 6.09 6.50 19.88
N LEU A 383 6.08 7.41 18.88
CA LEU A 383 6.27 8.84 19.11
C LEU A 383 5.08 9.48 19.85
N GLY A 384 3.92 8.83 19.87
CA GLY A 384 2.72 9.34 20.53
C GLY A 384 2.25 10.68 19.99
N LEU A 385 2.47 10.95 18.70
CA LEU A 385 2.08 12.19 18.04
C LEU A 385 0.57 12.37 18.01
N LYS A 386 0.12 13.60 18.18
CA LYS A 386 -1.29 13.98 18.18
C LYS A 386 -1.52 15.31 17.49
N GLU A 387 -2.76 15.63 17.24
CA GLU A 387 -3.18 16.94 16.73
C GLU A 387 -2.65 18.08 17.62
N GLY A 388 -2.11 19.11 17.00
CA GLY A 388 -1.48 20.26 17.64
C GLY A 388 0.02 20.10 17.90
N ASP A 389 0.57 18.90 17.85
CA ASP A 389 2.03 18.72 17.93
C ASP A 389 2.71 19.30 16.69
N VAL A 390 3.94 19.75 16.86
CA VAL A 390 4.76 20.31 15.78
C VAL A 390 5.78 19.28 15.35
N ILE A 391 5.85 19.02 14.05
CA ILE A 391 6.83 18.09 13.49
C ILE A 391 7.64 18.74 12.37
N THR A 392 8.90 18.35 12.28
CA THR A 392 9.75 18.58 11.11
C THR A 392 9.86 17.27 10.36
N VAL A 393 9.57 17.30 9.06
CA VAL A 393 9.59 16.13 8.20
C VAL A 393 10.44 16.38 6.97
N VAL A 394 11.08 15.32 6.48
CA VAL A 394 11.87 15.32 5.24
C VAL A 394 11.29 14.34 4.27
N GLY A 395 11.10 14.73 3.02
CA GLY A 395 10.60 13.85 1.98
C GLY A 395 10.49 14.49 0.62
N LEU A 396 10.13 13.68 -0.37
CA LEU A 396 9.99 14.10 -1.77
C LEU A 396 8.60 14.67 -2.04
N ARG A 397 8.54 15.58 -3.01
CA ARG A 397 7.29 16.12 -3.52
C ARG A 397 6.64 15.16 -4.52
N SER A 398 5.37 14.87 -4.34
CA SER A 398 4.57 14.04 -5.25
C SER A 398 3.14 14.56 -5.38
N ASP A 399 2.40 14.07 -6.37
CA ASP A 399 0.97 14.31 -6.51
C ASP A 399 0.17 13.02 -6.35
N PHE A 400 -1.00 13.15 -5.77
CA PHE A 400 -2.01 12.10 -5.81
C PHE A 400 -3.32 12.67 -6.31
N LYS A 401 -3.80 12.19 -7.47
CA LYS A 401 -5.01 12.68 -8.16
C LYS A 401 -4.99 14.19 -8.44
N GLY A 402 -3.81 14.74 -8.69
CA GLY A 402 -3.61 16.17 -8.94
C GLY A 402 -3.45 17.03 -7.68
N GLU A 403 -3.53 16.44 -6.48
CA GLU A 403 -3.33 17.15 -5.21
C GLU A 403 -1.89 16.98 -4.73
N PRO A 404 -1.19 18.09 -4.37
CA PRO A 404 0.14 18.05 -3.83
C PRO A 404 0.24 17.29 -2.51
N GLN A 405 1.25 16.42 -2.38
CA GLN A 405 1.54 15.72 -1.13
C GLN A 405 3.04 15.43 -0.98
N MET A 406 3.47 15.09 0.22
CA MET A 406 4.75 14.43 0.42
C MET A 406 4.60 12.94 0.10
N ALA A 407 5.54 12.41 -0.67
CA ALA A 407 5.56 11.02 -1.10
C ALA A 407 5.68 10.04 0.08
N GLN A 408 5.29 8.78 -0.14
CA GLN A 408 5.56 7.69 0.79
C GLN A 408 7.07 7.60 1.07
N GLY A 409 7.41 7.35 2.34
CA GLY A 409 8.80 7.27 2.80
C GLY A 409 9.36 8.59 3.31
N GLY A 410 8.57 9.68 3.27
CA GLY A 410 8.88 10.87 4.05
C GLY A 410 8.94 10.51 5.54
N TYR A 411 9.94 11.05 6.26
CA TYR A 411 10.15 10.70 7.66
C TYR A 411 10.10 11.89 8.60
N VAL A 412 9.66 11.62 9.83
CA VAL A 412 9.71 12.60 10.92
C VAL A 412 11.16 12.69 11.41
N GLU A 413 11.79 13.86 11.20
CA GLU A 413 13.15 14.16 11.63
C GLU A 413 13.19 14.62 13.08
N SER A 414 12.22 15.44 13.49
CA SER A 414 12.05 15.89 14.86
C SER A 414 10.60 16.25 15.18
N TYR A 415 10.26 16.30 16.45
CA TYR A 415 8.94 16.66 16.89
C TYR A 415 8.95 17.41 18.24
N GLU A 416 7.90 18.18 18.46
CA GLU A 416 7.61 18.86 19.70
C GLU A 416 6.18 18.61 20.11
N GLN A 417 5.98 18.11 21.32
CA GLN A 417 4.65 17.85 21.87
C GLN A 417 4.17 19.02 22.71
N TYR A 418 2.90 19.34 22.59
CA TYR A 418 2.25 20.44 23.25
C TYR A 418 1.06 19.99 24.07
N THR A 419 0.81 20.69 25.18
CA THR A 419 -0.37 20.50 26.03
C THR A 419 -1.40 21.57 25.73
N ALA A 420 -2.61 21.19 25.34
CA ALA A 420 -3.72 22.13 25.21
C ALA A 420 -4.04 22.74 26.58
N SER A 421 -4.26 24.06 26.62
CA SER A 421 -4.49 24.80 27.86
C SER A 421 -5.39 25.99 27.61
N THR A 422 -6.22 26.34 28.58
CA THR A 422 -6.88 27.64 28.62
C THR A 422 -5.88 28.73 28.97
N VAL A 423 -6.21 29.99 28.68
CA VAL A 423 -5.37 31.13 29.10
C VAL A 423 -5.23 31.17 30.62
N ALA A 424 -6.30 30.89 31.37
CA ALA A 424 -6.28 30.83 32.82
C ALA A 424 -5.31 29.77 33.37
N GLU A 425 -5.37 28.56 32.86
CA GLU A 425 -4.46 27.47 33.24
C GLU A 425 -3.00 27.79 32.89
N PHE A 426 -2.75 28.34 31.69
CA PHE A 426 -1.43 28.82 31.30
C PHE A 426 -0.87 29.86 32.27
N LEU A 427 -1.68 30.83 32.65
CA LEU A 427 -1.30 31.88 33.60
C LEU A 427 -1.04 31.31 35.01
N ALA A 428 -1.81 30.31 35.43
CA ALA A 428 -1.71 29.69 36.74
C ALA A 428 -0.54 28.72 36.88
N THR A 429 -0.09 28.07 35.79
CA THR A 429 1.00 27.08 35.90
C THR A 429 2.28 27.69 36.44
N GLU A 430 2.97 26.95 37.31
CA GLU A 430 4.34 27.27 37.74
C GLU A 430 5.41 26.63 36.86
N ASP A 431 5.04 25.62 36.11
CA ASP A 431 5.93 24.92 35.18
C ASP A 431 6.27 25.79 33.97
N LYS A 432 7.56 26.09 33.84
CA LYS A 432 8.13 26.87 32.72
C LYS A 432 8.72 25.98 31.62
N SER A 433 8.76 24.67 31.83
CA SER A 433 9.32 23.69 30.88
C SER A 433 8.29 23.18 29.89
N THR A 434 7.05 23.01 30.33
CA THR A 434 5.94 22.53 29.49
C THR A 434 5.62 23.52 28.38
N LYS A 435 5.39 22.96 27.20
CA LYS A 435 4.95 23.71 26.02
C LYS A 435 3.42 23.60 25.93
N PHE A 436 2.77 24.74 25.78
CA PHE A 436 1.31 24.84 25.78
C PHE A 436 0.79 25.35 24.43
N ILE A 437 -0.40 24.91 24.08
CA ILE A 437 -1.23 25.53 23.04
C ILE A 437 -2.34 26.29 23.74
N VAL A 438 -2.47 27.58 23.43
CA VAL A 438 -3.50 28.47 23.95
C VAL A 438 -4.20 29.18 22.81
N SER A 439 -5.50 29.45 22.97
CA SER A 439 -6.30 30.16 21.98
C SER A 439 -7.08 31.30 22.62
N GLY A 440 -7.25 32.40 21.89
CA GLY A 440 -8.04 33.54 22.32
C GLY A 440 -8.25 34.58 21.23
N GLU A 441 -9.15 35.52 21.47
CA GLU A 441 -9.39 36.65 20.60
C GLU A 441 -8.25 37.69 20.71
N ILE A 442 -7.77 38.17 19.59
CA ILE A 442 -6.73 39.24 19.55
C ILE A 442 -7.35 40.54 20.03
N THR A 443 -6.81 41.09 21.11
CA THR A 443 -7.22 42.39 21.63
C THR A 443 -6.24 43.51 21.34
N GLU A 444 -4.96 43.17 21.09
CA GLU A 444 -3.92 44.14 20.79
C GLU A 444 -2.80 43.48 19.97
N ILE A 445 -2.24 44.26 19.03
CA ILE A 445 -1.07 43.86 18.22
C ILE A 445 0.01 44.90 18.43
N LYS A 446 1.22 44.48 18.81
CA LYS A 446 2.38 45.35 19.09
C LYS A 446 3.61 44.86 18.35
N ASP A 447 4.53 45.77 18.11
CA ASP A 447 5.91 45.47 17.72
C ASP A 447 6.05 44.50 16.54
N LEU A 448 5.11 44.59 15.53
CA LEU A 448 5.27 43.84 14.29
C LEU A 448 6.59 44.24 13.63
N SER A 449 7.44 43.26 13.41
CA SER A 449 8.80 43.48 12.90
C SER A 449 9.13 42.55 11.75
N ASP A 450 9.14 43.05 10.54
CA ASP A 450 9.61 42.29 9.36
C ASP A 450 11.11 41.97 9.48
N LYS A 451 11.91 42.86 10.10
CA LYS A 451 13.35 42.62 10.29
C LYS A 451 13.65 41.40 11.15
N PHE A 452 12.85 41.13 12.18
CA PHE A 452 13.02 40.02 13.11
C PHE A 452 11.95 38.94 12.92
N ASN A 453 11.09 39.08 11.92
CA ASN A 453 9.98 38.18 11.60
C ASN A 453 9.18 37.74 12.84
N ASN A 454 8.75 38.71 13.65
CA ASN A 454 7.97 38.44 14.85
C ASN A 454 6.98 39.55 15.20
N VAL A 455 6.05 39.27 16.09
CA VAL A 455 5.02 40.19 16.54
C VAL A 455 4.69 39.94 18.02
N GLY A 456 4.35 41.01 18.74
CA GLY A 456 3.72 40.94 20.05
C GLY A 456 2.20 40.96 19.90
N VAL A 457 1.51 40.01 20.51
CA VAL A 457 0.05 39.91 20.43
C VAL A 457 -0.52 39.70 21.82
N THR A 458 -1.57 40.44 22.18
CA THR A 458 -2.39 40.13 23.37
C THR A 458 -3.64 39.40 22.93
N ILE A 459 -3.83 38.21 23.49
CA ILE A 459 -5.07 37.43 23.29
C ILE A 459 -5.89 37.41 24.59
N LYS A 460 -7.20 37.23 24.44
CA LYS A 460 -8.16 37.13 25.54
C LYS A 460 -9.07 35.92 25.33
N ASP A 461 -9.26 35.11 26.37
CA ASP A 461 -10.22 34.01 26.31
C ASP A 461 -11.65 34.48 26.61
N ALA A 462 -12.62 33.55 26.50
CA ALA A 462 -14.04 33.85 26.74
C ALA A 462 -14.33 34.27 28.20
N ASP A 463 -13.50 33.86 29.15
CA ASP A 463 -13.64 34.18 30.57
C ASP A 463 -12.98 35.53 30.93
N GLY A 464 -12.37 36.20 29.96
CA GLY A 464 -11.76 37.51 30.12
C GLY A 464 -10.31 37.51 30.54
N ASN A 465 -9.64 36.35 30.64
CA ASN A 465 -8.22 36.27 30.96
C ASN A 465 -7.40 36.73 29.76
N SER A 466 -6.40 37.57 30.00
CA SER A 466 -5.54 38.12 28.94
C SER A 466 -4.12 37.56 29.04
N LEU A 467 -3.55 37.20 27.89
CA LEU A 467 -2.19 36.69 27.78
C LEU A 467 -1.41 37.45 26.70
N PHE A 468 -0.25 37.95 27.05
CA PHE A 468 0.67 38.53 26.09
C PHE A 468 1.60 37.46 25.51
N LEU A 469 1.63 37.38 24.19
CA LEU A 469 2.48 36.51 23.39
C LEU A 469 3.69 37.36 22.90
N TYR A 470 4.84 37.12 23.51
CA TYR A 470 6.03 37.97 23.24
C TYR A 470 6.83 37.39 22.08
N ARG A 471 7.03 38.23 21.05
CA ARG A 471 7.80 37.89 19.84
C ARG A 471 7.35 36.57 19.22
N LEU A 472 6.04 36.45 18.98
CA LEU A 472 5.45 35.32 18.29
C LEU A 472 5.95 35.29 16.84
N THR A 473 6.27 34.10 16.34
CA THR A 473 6.71 33.83 14.96
C THR A 473 5.71 32.91 14.25
N THR A 474 5.94 32.60 12.98
CA THR A 474 5.30 31.50 12.29
C THR A 474 6.05 30.20 12.56
N ILE A 475 5.37 29.05 12.38
CA ILE A 475 5.94 27.73 12.72
C ILE A 475 7.04 27.29 11.75
N ASP A 476 7.00 27.74 10.50
CA ASP A 476 7.87 27.30 9.39
C ASP A 476 8.78 28.43 8.87
N GLY A 477 8.82 29.57 9.57
CA GLY A 477 9.62 30.74 9.17
C GLY A 477 8.98 31.60 8.09
N SER A 478 7.75 31.32 7.66
CA SER A 478 6.96 32.22 6.80
C SER A 478 6.88 33.61 7.41
N SER A 479 6.65 34.66 6.59
CA SER A 479 6.56 36.01 7.09
C SER A 479 5.37 36.21 8.03
N VAL A 480 5.62 36.68 9.25
CA VAL A 480 4.59 37.02 10.23
C VAL A 480 3.63 38.09 9.71
N SER A 481 4.15 39.05 8.93
CA SER A 481 3.31 40.11 8.33
C SER A 481 2.32 39.57 7.32
N ALA A 482 2.62 38.40 6.69
CA ALA A 482 1.69 37.74 5.76
C ALA A 482 0.49 37.10 6.45
N LEU A 483 0.50 36.92 7.79
CA LEU A 483 -0.68 36.49 8.54
C LEU A 483 -1.81 37.53 8.53
N ASP A 484 -1.51 38.81 8.25
CA ASP A 484 -2.46 39.94 8.26
C ASP A 484 -3.33 39.94 9.53
N LEU A 485 -2.66 39.78 10.70
CA LEU A 485 -3.35 39.68 11.99
C LEU A 485 -4.21 40.93 12.24
N LYS A 486 -5.43 40.76 12.73
CA LYS A 486 -6.38 41.83 13.06
C LYS A 486 -6.93 41.65 14.46
N VAL A 487 -7.15 42.79 15.15
CA VAL A 487 -7.91 42.79 16.41
C VAL A 487 -9.33 42.23 16.15
N GLY A 488 -9.83 41.43 17.07
CA GLY A 488 -11.09 40.68 16.93
C GLY A 488 -10.96 39.32 16.23
N GLY A 489 -9.81 39.02 15.62
CA GLY A 489 -9.53 37.68 15.10
C GLY A 489 -9.18 36.69 16.21
N THR A 490 -9.34 35.40 15.94
CA THR A 490 -8.93 34.33 16.88
C THR A 490 -7.56 33.81 16.54
N LEU A 491 -6.66 33.79 17.52
CA LEU A 491 -5.30 33.29 17.39
C LEU A 491 -5.09 32.09 18.30
N THR A 492 -4.60 30.99 17.74
CA THR A 492 -4.07 29.84 18.49
C THR A 492 -2.54 29.88 18.39
N ALA A 493 -1.88 29.86 19.53
CA ALA A 493 -0.43 29.96 19.63
C ALA A 493 0.13 28.85 20.53
N ALA A 494 1.34 28.39 20.19
CA ALA A 494 2.10 27.41 20.95
C ALA A 494 3.36 28.02 21.54
N GLY A 495 3.68 27.72 22.79
CA GLY A 495 4.88 28.23 23.43
C GLY A 495 4.98 27.91 24.92
N LYS A 496 6.06 28.39 25.54
CA LYS A 496 6.35 28.23 26.96
C LYS A 496 5.97 29.47 27.75
N LYS A 497 5.66 29.29 29.04
CA LYS A 497 5.45 30.37 29.97
C LYS A 497 6.77 31.01 30.40
N THR A 498 6.77 32.32 30.52
CA THR A 498 7.79 33.12 31.21
C THR A 498 7.14 34.19 32.04
N VAL A 499 7.93 34.83 32.90
CA VAL A 499 7.49 35.97 33.71
C VAL A 499 8.44 37.14 33.43
N TYR A 500 7.91 38.27 33.00
CA TYR A 500 8.65 39.50 32.80
C TYR A 500 8.07 40.60 33.68
N LYS A 501 8.90 41.23 34.54
CA LYS A 501 8.47 42.23 35.52
C LYS A 501 7.21 41.83 36.29
N GLU A 502 7.23 40.61 36.80
CA GLU A 502 6.13 39.98 37.55
C GLU A 502 4.86 39.65 36.76
N VAL A 503 4.82 39.93 35.45
CA VAL A 503 3.68 39.61 34.57
C VAL A 503 3.95 38.31 33.83
N PRO A 504 3.09 37.30 33.97
CA PRO A 504 3.15 36.07 33.18
C PRO A 504 2.86 36.37 31.71
N GLN A 505 3.67 35.79 30.82
CA GLN A 505 3.50 35.92 29.36
C GLN A 505 4.02 34.65 28.66
N MET A 506 3.69 34.48 27.38
CA MET A 506 4.37 33.51 26.54
C MET A 506 5.77 34.04 26.18
N SER A 507 6.76 33.16 26.28
CA SER A 507 8.16 33.52 25.97
C SER A 507 8.36 33.73 24.46
N ALA A 508 9.45 34.44 24.09
CA ALA A 508 9.91 34.43 22.70
C ALA A 508 10.16 33.00 22.19
N GLY A 509 9.95 32.77 20.88
CA GLY A 509 10.05 31.47 20.25
C GLY A 509 8.75 30.67 20.33
N GLY A 510 7.63 31.30 20.69
CA GLY A 510 6.31 30.75 20.45
C GLY A 510 5.89 30.92 18.97
N TYR A 511 4.99 30.05 18.52
CA TYR A 511 4.51 30.03 17.13
C TYR A 511 3.02 30.33 17.04
N CYS A 512 2.62 31.02 15.95
CA CYS A 512 1.25 30.98 15.48
C CYS A 512 0.95 29.59 14.89
N ILE A 513 -0.01 28.90 15.48
CA ILE A 513 -0.50 27.60 14.99
C ILE A 513 -1.66 27.77 14.03
N GLU A 514 -2.58 28.68 14.36
CA GLU A 514 -3.75 28.98 13.55
C GLU A 514 -4.22 30.41 13.79
N TYR A 515 -4.59 31.08 12.73
CA TYR A 515 -5.25 32.37 12.79
C TYR A 515 -6.56 32.34 12.00
N LYS A 516 -7.61 32.87 12.59
CA LYS A 516 -8.92 33.12 11.97
C LYS A 516 -9.21 34.60 12.03
N ALA A 517 -9.38 35.21 10.87
CA ALA A 517 -9.76 36.63 10.80
C ALA A 517 -11.13 36.86 11.46
N PRO A 518 -11.39 38.08 11.98
CA PRO A 518 -12.72 38.42 12.49
C PRO A 518 -13.77 38.26 11.39
N ALA A 519 -15.00 37.91 11.77
CA ALA A 519 -16.12 37.89 10.82
C ALA A 519 -16.21 39.21 10.11
N ALA A 520 -16.44 39.20 8.80
CA ALA A 520 -16.73 40.43 8.06
C ALA A 520 -18.05 41.00 8.58
N GLU A 521 -18.03 42.30 8.96
CA GLU A 521 -19.25 43.03 9.35
C GLU A 521 -20.20 43.20 8.17
#